data_e912e0970e19b3383ea9c2f44fa3bbae
#
_entry.id   e912e0970e19b3383ea9c2f44fa3bbae
#
_cell.length_a   1.000
_cell.length_b   1.000
_cell.length_c   1.000
_cell.angle_alpha   90.00
_cell.angle_beta   90.00
_cell.angle_gamma   90.00
#
_symmetry.space_group_name_H-M   'P 1'
#
loop_
_entity.id
_entity.type
_entity.pdbx_description
1 polymer ?
#
loop_
_entity_poly.entity_id
_entity_poly.type
_entity_poly.pdbx_seq_one_letter_code
_entity_poly.pdbx_strand_id
1 'polypeptide(L)'
;MESRRIRLKVGDLELSGVLNATATADKLWSELPIDASGNTWGDEIYFRTSIEAEEEDAREVVDLGDIGYWPPGQALCLFYGPTPASRGDEIRPASAVNIIGKMDGDATVLKGVSSGV
;
A
#
# COMPACT_ATOMS: atom_id res chain seq x y z
N MET A 1 -20.39 -1.95 -11.59
CA MET A 1 -19.57 -2.15 -10.37
C MET A 1 -19.06 -0.81 -9.90
N GLU A 2 -19.29 -0.49 -8.66
CA GLU A 2 -18.85 0.79 -8.12
C GLU A 2 -17.36 0.74 -7.79
N SER A 3 -16.65 1.78 -8.22
CA SER A 3 -15.26 1.97 -7.83
C SER A 3 -15.22 2.62 -6.45
N ARG A 4 -14.45 2.04 -5.54
CA ARG A 4 -14.27 2.61 -4.20
C ARG A 4 -13.02 3.46 -4.19
N ARG A 5 -13.21 4.76 -4.34
CA ARG A 5 -12.10 5.70 -4.36
C ARG A 5 -11.74 6.12 -2.94
N ILE A 6 -10.45 6.20 -2.70
CA ILE A 6 -9.91 6.64 -1.42
C ILE A 6 -8.96 7.82 -1.63
N ARG A 7 -8.73 8.56 -0.55
CA ARG A 7 -7.77 9.66 -0.53
C ARG A 7 -6.64 9.30 0.41
N LEU A 8 -5.42 9.54 -0.05
CA LEU A 8 -4.22 9.27 0.72
C LEU A 8 -3.51 10.59 0.98
N LYS A 9 -3.36 10.95 2.26
CA LYS A 9 -2.59 12.11 2.66
C LYS A 9 -1.31 11.64 3.30
N VAL A 10 -0.19 12.00 2.71
CA VAL A 10 1.14 11.58 3.18
C VAL A 10 1.98 12.84 3.33
N GLY A 11 2.13 13.32 4.57
CA GLY A 11 2.75 14.62 4.80
C GLY A 11 1.95 15.71 4.11
N ASP A 12 2.62 16.49 3.26
CA ASP A 12 1.96 17.55 2.48
C ASP A 12 1.42 17.06 1.13
N LEU A 13 1.62 15.78 0.83
CA LEU A 13 1.17 15.21 -0.44
C LEU A 13 -0.23 14.64 -0.30
N GLU A 14 -0.98 14.73 -1.39
CA GLU A 14 -2.31 14.13 -1.45
C GLU A 14 -2.42 13.35 -2.76
N LEU A 15 -2.75 12.08 -2.63
CA LEU A 15 -2.98 11.20 -3.76
C LEU A 15 -4.36 10.59 -3.63
N SER A 16 -4.88 10.07 -4.71
CA SER A 16 -6.08 9.25 -4.67
C SER A 16 -5.75 7.84 -5.13
N GLY A 17 -6.63 6.93 -4.80
CA GLY A 17 -6.49 5.55 -5.24
C GLY A 17 -7.85 4.90 -5.38
N VAL A 18 -7.85 3.71 -5.93
CA VAL A 18 -9.07 2.93 -6.12
C VAL A 18 -8.85 1.55 -5.51
N LEU A 19 -9.77 1.14 -4.65
CA LEU A 19 -9.75 -0.20 -4.07
C LEU A 19 -10.37 -1.21 -5.03
N ASN A 20 -9.85 -2.42 -5.01
CA ASN A 20 -10.42 -3.51 -5.81
C ASN A 20 -11.52 -4.24 -5.02
N ALA A 21 -12.01 -5.35 -5.56
CA ALA A 21 -13.15 -6.08 -5.00
C ALA A 21 -12.73 -7.25 -4.09
N THR A 22 -11.52 -7.23 -3.54
CA THR A 22 -11.07 -8.28 -2.64
C THR A 22 -11.70 -8.17 -1.26
N ALA A 23 -11.74 -9.27 -0.52
CA ALA A 23 -12.24 -9.25 0.85
C ALA A 23 -11.36 -8.38 1.76
N THR A 24 -10.05 -8.37 1.52
CA THR A 24 -9.12 -7.52 2.26
C THR A 24 -9.44 -6.04 2.03
N ALA A 25 -9.71 -5.65 0.78
CA ALA A 25 -10.08 -4.28 0.46
C ALA A 25 -11.40 -3.87 1.13
N ASP A 26 -12.35 -4.80 1.23
CA ASP A 26 -13.61 -4.56 1.94
C ASP A 26 -13.37 -4.23 3.41
N LYS A 27 -12.44 -4.92 4.04
CA LYS A 27 -12.09 -4.66 5.44
C LYS A 27 -11.46 -3.29 5.61
N LEU A 28 -10.57 -2.90 4.69
CA LEU A 28 -9.99 -1.56 4.72
C LEU A 28 -11.08 -0.50 4.58
N TRP A 29 -11.98 -0.67 3.61
CA TRP A 29 -13.06 0.28 3.36
C TRP A 29 -13.88 0.53 4.61
N SER A 30 -14.17 -0.53 5.38
CA SER A 30 -14.95 -0.45 6.61
C SER A 30 -14.23 0.29 7.73
N GLU A 31 -12.90 0.34 7.70
CA GLU A 31 -12.08 0.94 8.77
C GLU A 31 -11.69 2.40 8.48
N LEU A 32 -12.02 2.91 7.30
CA LEU A 32 -11.67 4.29 6.95
C LEU A 32 -12.51 5.28 7.75
N PRO A 33 -11.96 6.45 8.13
CA PRO A 33 -10.60 6.90 7.89
C PRO A 33 -9.58 6.26 8.85
N ILE A 34 -8.34 6.16 8.39
CA ILE A 34 -7.24 5.63 9.18
C ILE A 34 -6.15 6.69 9.28
N ASP A 35 -5.72 6.97 10.51
CA ASP A 35 -4.54 7.81 10.78
C ASP A 35 -3.45 6.93 11.35
N ALA A 36 -2.26 7.00 10.76
CA ALA A 36 -1.14 6.21 11.21
C ALA A 36 0.17 6.88 10.85
N SER A 37 1.24 6.51 11.56
CA SER A 37 2.58 6.95 11.22
C SER A 37 3.17 5.97 10.21
N GLY A 38 3.59 6.48 9.06
CA GLY A 38 4.20 5.67 8.03
C GLY A 38 5.69 5.51 8.24
N ASN A 39 6.21 4.37 7.81
CA ASN A 39 7.64 4.09 7.80
C ASN A 39 8.06 3.80 6.38
N THR A 40 9.28 4.17 6.02
CA THR A 40 9.81 3.88 4.69
C THR A 40 10.71 2.65 4.73
N TRP A 41 10.66 1.87 3.65
CA TRP A 41 11.54 0.72 3.43
C TRP A 41 11.89 0.69 1.94
N GLY A 42 13.01 1.34 1.59
CA GLY A 42 13.27 1.63 0.18
C GLY A 42 12.19 2.57 -0.35
N ASP A 43 11.63 2.27 -1.50
CA ASP A 43 10.55 3.04 -2.10
C ASP A 43 9.17 2.44 -1.78
N GLU A 44 8.99 2.11 -0.51
CA GLU A 44 7.73 1.63 0.04
C GLU A 44 7.44 2.39 1.32
N ILE A 45 6.18 2.81 1.50
CA ILE A 45 5.71 3.33 2.78
C ILE A 45 4.76 2.28 3.34
N TYR A 46 4.98 1.89 4.60
CA TYR A 46 4.08 0.96 5.27
C TYR A 46 3.66 1.52 6.62
N PHE A 47 2.46 1.13 7.06
CA PHE A 47 1.96 1.51 8.37
C PHE A 47 1.03 0.41 8.90
N ARG A 48 1.13 0.17 10.20
CA ARG A 48 0.32 -0.85 10.86
C ARG A 48 -1.13 -0.42 10.98
N THR A 49 -2.03 -1.37 10.84
CA THR A 49 -3.48 -1.14 10.99
C THR A 49 -4.06 -2.15 11.99
N SER A 50 -5.34 -1.99 12.30
CA SER A 50 -6.08 -2.97 13.10
C SER A 50 -6.78 -4.01 12.23
N ILE A 51 -6.55 -3.97 10.92
CA ILE A 51 -7.18 -4.91 9.99
C ILE A 51 -6.54 -6.27 10.12
N GLU A 52 -7.35 -7.29 10.31
CA GLU A 52 -6.91 -8.68 10.31
C GLU A 52 -7.43 -9.37 9.07
N ALA A 53 -6.52 -9.85 8.24
CA ALA A 53 -6.88 -10.55 7.02
C ALA A 53 -5.82 -11.61 6.72
N GLU A 54 -6.27 -12.72 6.17
CA GLU A 54 -5.38 -13.78 5.72
C GLU A 54 -4.90 -13.48 4.31
N GLU A 55 -3.94 -14.27 3.83
CA GLU A 55 -3.48 -14.15 2.45
C GLU A 55 -4.65 -14.34 1.49
N GLU A 56 -4.72 -13.47 0.50
CA GLU A 56 -5.75 -13.48 -0.53
C GLU A 56 -5.07 -13.17 -1.86
N ASP A 57 -4.77 -14.21 -2.63
CA ASP A 57 -4.03 -14.09 -3.91
C ASP A 57 -2.76 -13.25 -3.75
N ALA A 58 -2.03 -13.50 -2.65
CA ALA A 58 -0.87 -12.70 -2.29
C ALA A 58 0.23 -12.78 -3.36
N ARG A 59 0.88 -11.64 -3.60
CA ARG A 59 1.90 -11.51 -4.65
C ARG A 59 3.25 -11.18 -4.05
N GLU A 60 4.27 -11.86 -4.57
CA GLU A 60 5.65 -11.62 -4.16
C GLU A 60 6.30 -10.45 -4.91
N VAL A 61 5.75 -10.08 -6.06
CA VAL A 61 6.18 -8.93 -6.86
C VAL A 61 4.95 -8.11 -7.19
N VAL A 62 5.07 -6.79 -7.01
CA VAL A 62 3.98 -5.86 -7.22
C VAL A 62 4.33 -4.85 -8.30
N ASP A 63 3.34 -4.05 -8.72
CA ASP A 63 3.54 -3.00 -9.72
C ASP A 63 3.66 -1.63 -9.03
N LEU A 64 4.27 -0.69 -9.75
CA LEU A 64 4.35 0.69 -9.29
C LEU A 64 2.93 1.24 -9.04
N GLY A 65 2.72 1.82 -7.88
CA GLY A 65 1.43 2.37 -7.49
C GLY A 65 0.50 1.40 -6.81
N ASP A 66 0.87 0.12 -6.69
CA ASP A 66 0.03 -0.84 -5.99
C ASP A 66 -0.12 -0.51 -4.52
N ILE A 67 -1.31 -0.75 -3.99
CA ILE A 67 -1.61 -0.67 -2.57
C ILE A 67 -1.77 -2.11 -2.09
N GLY A 68 -0.95 -2.51 -1.12
CA GLY A 68 -0.96 -3.88 -0.63
C GLY A 68 -1.27 -3.96 0.85
N TYR A 69 -1.70 -5.14 1.28
CA TYR A 69 -1.84 -5.48 2.69
C TYR A 69 -0.88 -6.63 3.00
N TRP A 70 -0.04 -6.43 4.01
CA TRP A 70 0.97 -7.39 4.44
C TRP A 70 0.47 -8.13 5.69
N PRO A 71 -0.03 -9.38 5.55
CA PRO A 71 -0.64 -10.09 6.68
C PRO A 71 0.25 -10.28 7.91
N PRO A 72 1.55 -10.64 7.78
CA PRO A 72 2.36 -10.86 8.97
C PRO A 72 2.48 -9.66 9.91
N GLY A 73 2.46 -8.45 9.37
CA GLY A 73 2.57 -7.23 10.16
C GLY A 73 1.27 -6.46 10.28
N GLN A 74 0.19 -6.95 9.71
CA GLN A 74 -1.09 -6.24 9.65
C GLN A 74 -0.91 -4.82 9.12
N ALA A 75 -0.08 -4.69 8.09
CA ALA A 75 0.33 -3.39 7.57
C ALA A 75 -0.20 -3.12 6.18
N LEU A 76 -0.56 -1.85 5.92
CA LEU A 76 -0.82 -1.39 4.58
C LEU A 76 0.49 -0.88 3.99
N CYS A 77 0.68 -1.14 2.70
CA CYS A 77 1.91 -0.80 1.99
C CYS A 77 1.58 -0.03 0.72
N LEU A 78 2.31 1.07 0.50
CA LEU A 78 2.21 1.88 -0.70
C LEU A 78 3.54 1.72 -1.45
N PHE A 79 3.48 1.22 -2.67
CA PHE A 79 4.68 0.94 -3.46
C PHE A 79 4.90 1.98 -4.53
N TYR A 80 6.05 2.65 -4.50
CA TYR A 80 6.37 3.71 -5.45
C TYR A 80 7.75 3.56 -6.06
N GLY A 81 8.37 2.39 -5.94
CA GLY A 81 9.66 2.07 -6.52
C GLY A 81 10.28 0.84 -5.89
N PRO A 82 11.54 0.53 -6.21
CA PRO A 82 12.20 -0.65 -5.65
C PRO A 82 12.37 -0.61 -4.14
N THR A 83 12.29 -1.77 -3.52
CA THR A 83 12.54 -1.97 -2.08
C THR A 83 13.91 -2.64 -1.90
N PRO A 84 14.42 -2.74 -0.65
CA PRO A 84 15.67 -3.47 -0.40
C PRO A 84 15.64 -4.94 -0.83
N ALA A 85 14.45 -5.53 -0.99
CA ALA A 85 14.32 -6.91 -1.44
C ALA A 85 14.24 -7.03 -2.96
N SER A 86 14.11 -5.91 -3.68
CA SER A 86 13.93 -5.92 -5.13
C SER A 86 15.19 -6.37 -5.87
N ARG A 87 14.97 -7.03 -7.00
CA ARG A 87 16.04 -7.44 -7.91
C ARG A 87 15.76 -6.86 -9.28
N GLY A 88 16.70 -6.08 -9.81
CA GLY A 88 16.52 -5.41 -11.08
C GLY A 88 15.39 -4.39 -11.03
N ASP A 89 14.50 -4.42 -12.00
CA ASP A 89 13.41 -3.45 -12.14
C ASP A 89 12.14 -3.83 -11.37
N GLU A 90 12.15 -4.97 -10.70
CA GLU A 90 10.95 -5.41 -9.98
C GLU A 90 10.75 -4.62 -8.69
N ILE A 91 9.51 -4.64 -8.19
CA ILE A 91 9.19 -4.12 -6.86
C ILE A 91 8.78 -5.32 -6.02
N ARG A 92 9.58 -5.63 -4.99
CA ARG A 92 9.37 -6.82 -4.17
C ARG A 92 9.18 -6.46 -2.71
N PRO A 93 7.99 -6.75 -2.13
CA PRO A 93 7.79 -6.57 -0.69
C PRO A 93 8.60 -7.58 0.13
N ALA A 94 8.63 -7.40 1.44
CA ALA A 94 9.36 -8.30 2.35
C ALA A 94 8.88 -9.74 2.25
N SER A 95 7.57 -9.92 2.06
CA SER A 95 6.95 -11.19 1.71
C SER A 95 5.66 -10.87 0.96
N ALA A 96 4.96 -11.89 0.48
CA ALA A 96 3.79 -11.68 -0.36
C ALA A 96 2.73 -10.79 0.31
N VAL A 97 2.11 -9.92 -0.47
CA VAL A 97 1.07 -9.00 -0.02
C VAL A 97 -0.20 -9.21 -0.83
N ASN A 98 -1.34 -8.95 -0.18
CA ASN A 98 -2.62 -8.93 -0.87
C ASN A 98 -2.75 -7.60 -1.60
N ILE A 99 -2.98 -7.61 -2.90
CA ILE A 99 -3.17 -6.37 -3.65
C ILE A 99 -4.62 -5.92 -3.47
N ILE A 100 -4.82 -4.77 -2.84
CA ILE A 100 -6.15 -4.26 -2.48
C ILE A 100 -6.56 -3.02 -3.26
N GLY A 101 -5.66 -2.46 -4.03
CA GLY A 101 -5.97 -1.28 -4.82
C GLY A 101 -4.76 -0.73 -5.54
N LYS A 102 -4.94 0.45 -6.13
CA LYS A 102 -3.89 1.12 -6.87
C LYS A 102 -4.01 2.62 -6.70
N MET A 103 -2.86 3.29 -6.54
CA MET A 103 -2.80 4.75 -6.50
C MET A 103 -2.93 5.31 -7.90
N ASP A 104 -3.70 6.40 -8.05
CA ASP A 104 -3.83 7.11 -9.31
C ASP A 104 -2.64 8.04 -9.52
N GLY A 105 -2.31 8.30 -10.78
CA GLY A 105 -1.28 9.24 -11.14
C GLY A 105 0.13 8.71 -10.90
N ASP A 106 1.07 9.62 -10.65
CA ASP A 106 2.47 9.28 -10.49
C ASP A 106 2.83 9.02 -9.03
N ALA A 107 2.86 7.76 -8.64
CA ALA A 107 3.20 7.38 -7.26
C ALA A 107 4.63 7.75 -6.87
N THR A 108 5.52 8.01 -7.85
CA THR A 108 6.91 8.35 -7.54
C THR A 108 7.06 9.67 -6.80
N VAL A 109 6.02 10.51 -6.74
CA VAL A 109 6.05 11.73 -5.92
C VAL A 109 6.30 11.39 -4.45
N LEU A 110 6.02 10.15 -4.02
CA LEU A 110 6.26 9.72 -2.65
C LEU A 110 7.75 9.53 -2.32
N LYS A 111 8.63 9.54 -3.31
CA LYS A 111 10.07 9.36 -3.08
C LYS A 111 10.70 10.42 -2.18
N GLY A 112 10.05 11.57 -2.03
CA GLY A 112 10.54 12.63 -1.16
C GLY A 112 10.07 12.51 0.30
N VAL A 113 9.31 11.49 0.63
CA VAL A 113 8.72 11.33 1.96
C VAL A 113 9.70 10.63 2.90
N SER A 114 9.77 11.11 4.15
CA SER A 114 10.61 10.54 5.20
C SER A 114 9.80 9.62 6.11
N SER A 115 10.50 8.73 6.82
CA SER A 115 9.87 7.90 7.85
C SER A 115 9.28 8.77 8.96
N GLY A 116 8.21 8.29 9.57
CA GLY A 116 7.52 9.00 10.65
C GLY A 116 6.41 9.92 10.17
N VAL A 117 6.15 9.92 8.86
CA VAL A 117 5.14 10.77 8.26
C VAL A 117 3.71 10.29 8.55
#